data_845c83dc1057290ac4dc75642679882c
#
_entry.id   845c83dc1057290ac4dc75642679882c
#
_cell.length_a   1.000
_cell.length_b   1.000
_cell.length_c   1.000
_cell.angle_alpha   90.00
_cell.angle_beta   90.00
_cell.angle_gamma   90.00
#
_symmetry.space_group_name_H-M   'P 1'
#
loop_
_entity.id
_entity.type
_entity.pdbx_description
1 polymer ?
#
loop_
_entity_poly.entity_id
_entity_poly.type
_entity_poly.pdbx_seq_one_letter_code
_entity_poly.pdbx_strand_id
1 'polypeptide(L)'
;DKEINLPMKLLVAASNELPAQGEGLEAIWDRFLIRLTCSCVKDENVFCQMLLDDENETNWNVDSSLKITSDEYKEWQEAIKKIGLPKDVLTCISHIRRQLGGVQIEGNEHARFVYVSDRRWKHIIRLLKASAFMHGREAVSVMDLLPIYHCLWNEPEEQNSILDILIYSLFNDLEEELLALKRILDIDLKVLNVK
;
A
#
# COMPACT_ATOMS: atom_id res chain seq x y z
N ASP A 1 34.40 -2.60 -16.84
CA ASP A 1 33.02 -2.12 -16.67
C ASP A 1 33.07 -0.65 -16.27
N LYS A 2 32.34 0.19 -17.01
CA LYS A 2 32.26 1.63 -16.72
C LYS A 2 30.98 1.87 -15.94
N GLU A 3 31.10 2.26 -14.68
CA GLU A 3 29.94 2.74 -13.90
C GLU A 3 29.48 4.08 -14.47
N ILE A 4 28.21 4.14 -14.87
CA ILE A 4 27.57 5.36 -15.31
C ILE A 4 26.53 5.77 -14.25
N ASN A 5 26.70 6.96 -13.71
CA ASN A 5 25.79 7.50 -12.71
C ASN A 5 24.52 8.02 -13.42
N LEU A 6 23.40 7.34 -13.24
CA LEU A 6 22.11 7.75 -13.81
C LEU A 6 21.33 8.59 -12.78
N PRO A 7 20.87 9.80 -13.10
CA PRO A 7 20.03 10.62 -12.21
C PRO A 7 18.59 10.10 -12.17
N MET A 8 18.44 8.82 -11.79
CA MET A 8 17.15 8.14 -11.76
C MET A 8 16.34 8.56 -10.53
N LYS A 9 15.11 9.02 -10.72
CA LYS A 9 14.17 9.36 -9.65
C LYS A 9 13.14 8.26 -9.40
N LEU A 10 12.70 7.58 -10.45
CA LEU A 10 11.68 6.55 -10.40
C LEU A 10 12.03 5.45 -11.41
N LEU A 11 11.77 4.20 -11.02
CA LEU A 11 11.80 3.03 -11.91
C LEU A 11 10.42 2.38 -11.87
N VAL A 12 9.81 2.23 -13.04
CA VAL A 12 8.57 1.49 -13.25
C VAL A 12 8.87 0.33 -14.17
N ALA A 13 8.38 -0.85 -13.83
CA ALA A 13 8.51 -2.04 -14.63
C ALA A 13 7.14 -2.73 -14.79
N ALA A 14 6.93 -3.41 -15.89
CA ALA A 14 5.79 -4.26 -16.15
C ALA A 14 6.27 -5.64 -16.57
N SER A 15 5.61 -6.69 -16.10
CA SER A 15 5.88 -8.08 -16.46
C SER A 15 4.59 -8.88 -16.42
N ASN A 16 4.47 -9.86 -17.28
CA ASN A 16 3.36 -10.82 -17.26
C ASN A 16 3.62 -11.97 -16.29
N GLU A 17 4.86 -12.12 -15.82
CA GLU A 17 5.28 -13.22 -14.95
C GLU A 17 6.01 -12.68 -13.73
N LEU A 18 5.89 -13.41 -12.62
CA LEU A 18 6.73 -13.17 -11.44
C LEU A 18 8.15 -13.70 -11.68
N PRO A 19 9.16 -13.16 -10.97
CA PRO A 19 10.50 -13.71 -11.01
C PRO A 19 10.48 -15.19 -10.59
N ALA A 20 11.08 -16.05 -11.41
CA ALA A 20 11.21 -17.47 -11.07
C ALA A 20 12.08 -17.63 -9.82
N GLN A 21 11.66 -18.51 -8.92
CA GLN A 21 12.39 -18.79 -7.69
C GLN A 21 13.74 -19.45 -8.00
N GLY A 22 14.79 -18.96 -7.38
CA GLY A 22 16.16 -19.51 -7.53
C GLY A 22 16.94 -18.94 -8.73
N GLU A 23 16.39 -18.03 -9.50
CA GLU A 23 17.12 -17.36 -10.62
C GLU A 23 17.89 -16.10 -10.18
N GLY A 24 17.88 -15.77 -8.87
CA GLY A 24 18.59 -14.62 -8.32
C GLY A 24 17.92 -13.28 -8.59
N LEU A 25 16.69 -13.28 -9.08
CA LEU A 25 15.88 -12.08 -9.34
C LEU A 25 15.11 -11.60 -8.12
N GLU A 26 15.05 -12.39 -7.06
CA GLU A 26 14.33 -12.07 -5.81
C GLU A 26 14.83 -10.78 -5.18
N ALA A 27 16.15 -10.54 -5.26
CA ALA A 27 16.77 -9.31 -4.74
C ALA A 27 16.37 -8.07 -5.55
N ILE A 28 16.10 -8.22 -6.85
CA ILE A 28 15.59 -7.15 -7.70
C ILE A 28 14.12 -6.94 -7.41
N TRP A 29 13.33 -8.02 -7.30
CA TRP A 29 11.93 -7.98 -6.93
C TRP A 29 11.68 -7.27 -5.60
N ASP A 30 12.51 -7.55 -4.58
CA ASP A 30 12.44 -6.88 -3.27
C ASP A 30 12.72 -5.36 -3.34
N ARG A 31 13.36 -4.87 -4.41
CA ARG A 31 13.60 -3.43 -4.60
C ARG A 31 12.40 -2.67 -5.16
N PHE A 32 11.45 -3.35 -5.80
CA PHE A 32 10.19 -2.74 -6.21
C PHE A 32 9.27 -2.63 -5.00
N LEU A 33 9.11 -1.40 -4.50
CA LEU A 33 8.36 -1.14 -3.28
C LEU A 33 6.86 -1.37 -3.49
N ILE A 34 6.30 -0.77 -4.53
CA ILE A 34 4.88 -0.84 -4.85
C ILE A 34 4.67 -1.88 -5.94
N ARG A 35 3.73 -2.78 -5.71
CA ARG A 35 3.37 -3.86 -6.62
C ARG A 35 1.89 -3.80 -6.92
N LEU A 36 1.56 -3.87 -8.19
CA LEU A 36 0.19 -3.78 -8.66
C LEU A 36 -0.10 -4.94 -9.60
N THR A 37 -1.23 -5.57 -9.41
CA THR A 37 -1.76 -6.56 -10.35
C THR A 37 -2.74 -5.85 -11.28
N CYS A 38 -2.46 -5.88 -12.57
CA CYS A 38 -3.35 -5.31 -13.58
C CYS A 38 -4.15 -6.44 -14.24
N SER A 39 -5.46 -6.37 -14.16
CA SER A 39 -6.36 -7.26 -14.91
C SER A 39 -6.72 -6.63 -16.26
N CYS A 40 -7.27 -7.44 -17.17
CA CYS A 40 -7.85 -6.93 -18.41
C CYS A 40 -8.99 -5.93 -18.12
N VAL A 41 -9.26 -5.07 -19.10
CA VAL A 41 -10.35 -4.09 -19.05
C VAL A 41 -11.68 -4.84 -18.89
N LYS A 42 -12.42 -4.53 -17.80
CA LYS A 42 -13.71 -5.19 -17.48
C LYS A 42 -14.92 -4.36 -17.95
N ASP A 43 -14.78 -3.05 -18.01
CA ASP A 43 -15.85 -2.15 -18.48
C ASP A 43 -15.89 -2.17 -20.02
N GLU A 44 -17.08 -2.51 -20.56
CA GLU A 44 -17.28 -2.66 -22.00
C GLU A 44 -17.09 -1.34 -22.76
N ASN A 45 -17.51 -0.21 -22.18
CA ASN A 45 -17.35 1.09 -22.81
C ASN A 45 -15.87 1.48 -22.91
N VAL A 46 -15.13 1.26 -21.82
CA VAL A 46 -13.68 1.53 -21.78
C VAL A 46 -12.95 0.60 -22.75
N PHE A 47 -13.38 -0.67 -22.85
CA PHE A 47 -12.83 -1.61 -23.83
C PHE A 47 -13.09 -1.14 -25.27
N CYS A 48 -14.33 -0.73 -25.57
CA CYS A 48 -14.66 -0.19 -26.90
C CYS A 48 -13.89 1.09 -27.21
N GLN A 49 -13.73 1.99 -26.25
CA GLN A 49 -12.90 3.18 -26.44
C GLN A 49 -11.44 2.81 -26.75
N MET A 50 -10.86 1.88 -26.00
CA MET A 50 -9.51 1.40 -26.21
C MET A 50 -9.32 0.83 -27.63
N LEU A 51 -10.34 0.16 -28.20
CA LEU A 51 -10.28 -0.36 -29.57
C LEU A 51 -10.38 0.72 -30.64
N LEU A 52 -11.02 1.85 -30.29
CA LEU A 52 -11.24 2.98 -31.22
C LEU A 52 -10.12 4.03 -31.12
N ASP A 53 -9.37 4.04 -30.03
CA ASP A 53 -8.22 4.91 -29.88
C ASP A 53 -7.13 4.48 -30.88
N ASP A 54 -6.96 5.27 -31.92
CA ASP A 54 -5.79 5.15 -32.78
C ASP A 54 -4.52 5.39 -31.96
N GLU A 55 -3.50 4.58 -32.19
CA GLU A 55 -2.16 4.65 -31.54
C GLU A 55 -1.42 5.97 -31.82
N ASN A 56 -2.11 7.01 -32.21
CA ASN A 56 -1.54 8.30 -32.46
C ASN A 56 -1.08 8.92 -31.12
N GLU A 57 0.24 9.00 -31.02
CA GLU A 57 1.04 9.69 -30.01
C GLU A 57 0.24 10.75 -29.25
N THR A 58 -0.29 10.40 -28.09
CA THR A 58 -0.79 11.40 -27.15
C THR A 58 0.41 12.21 -26.70
N ASN A 59 0.66 13.33 -27.37
CA ASN A 59 1.59 14.34 -26.91
C ASN A 59 1.06 14.92 -25.61
N TRP A 60 1.41 14.24 -24.50
CA TRP A 60 1.09 14.69 -23.14
C TRP A 60 1.87 15.96 -22.86
N ASN A 61 1.35 17.09 -23.34
CA ASN A 61 1.90 18.38 -23.00
C ASN A 61 1.36 18.79 -21.62
N VAL A 62 2.09 18.40 -20.57
CA VAL A 62 1.75 18.80 -19.19
C VAL A 62 2.05 20.29 -19.05
N ASP A 63 1.05 21.05 -18.59
CA ASP A 63 1.19 22.48 -18.30
C ASP A 63 2.39 22.69 -17.34
N SER A 64 3.18 23.73 -17.62
CA SER A 64 4.36 24.05 -16.81
C SER A 64 4.02 24.34 -15.34
N SER A 65 2.83 24.86 -15.07
CA SER A 65 2.33 25.11 -13.71
C SER A 65 2.11 23.84 -12.88
N LEU A 66 1.94 22.70 -13.55
CA LEU A 66 1.76 21.38 -12.90
C LEU A 66 3.07 20.62 -12.74
N LYS A 67 4.18 21.17 -13.23
CA LYS A 67 5.50 20.51 -13.12
C LYS A 67 6.18 20.87 -11.81
N ILE A 68 6.60 19.86 -11.08
CA ILE A 68 7.40 20.01 -9.86
C ILE A 68 8.84 20.32 -10.28
N THR A 69 9.38 21.43 -9.83
CA THR A 69 10.77 21.82 -10.07
C THR A 69 11.74 20.95 -9.24
N SER A 70 13.02 20.94 -9.64
CA SER A 70 14.04 20.17 -8.89
C SER A 70 14.27 20.75 -7.48
N ASP A 71 14.04 22.03 -7.27
CA ASP A 71 14.26 22.67 -5.97
C ASP A 71 13.06 22.43 -5.06
N GLU A 72 11.82 22.56 -5.54
CA GLU A 72 10.61 22.12 -4.81
C GLU A 72 10.70 20.64 -4.41
N TYR A 73 11.17 19.78 -5.31
CA TYR A 73 11.35 18.37 -4.98
C TYR A 73 12.33 18.16 -3.83
N LYS A 74 13.44 18.90 -3.78
CA LYS A 74 14.40 18.85 -2.67
C LYS A 74 13.80 19.34 -1.36
N GLU A 75 13.10 20.46 -1.41
CA GLU A 75 12.39 21.03 -0.25
C GLU A 75 11.38 20.03 0.32
N TRP A 76 10.60 19.39 -0.54
CA TRP A 76 9.66 18.35 -0.13
C TRP A 76 10.36 17.16 0.52
N GLN A 77 11.49 16.71 -0.03
CA GLN A 77 12.25 15.62 0.57
C GLN A 77 12.74 15.95 1.98
N GLU A 78 13.16 17.19 2.23
CA GLU A 78 13.57 17.63 3.57
C GLU A 78 12.36 17.80 4.51
N ALA A 79 11.23 18.26 4.01
CA ALA A 79 9.99 18.34 4.78
C ALA A 79 9.47 16.95 5.17
N ILE A 80 9.45 15.99 4.25
CA ILE A 80 9.05 14.60 4.49
C ILE A 80 9.90 13.94 5.58
N LYS A 81 11.18 14.20 5.65
CA LYS A 81 12.07 13.67 6.71
C LYS A 81 11.60 14.09 8.11
N LYS A 82 11.06 15.31 8.24
CA LYS A 82 10.61 15.89 9.52
C LYS A 82 9.27 15.35 10.01
N ILE A 83 8.49 14.70 9.14
CA ILE A 83 7.20 14.12 9.50
C ILE A 83 7.37 13.12 10.64
N GLY A 84 6.56 13.30 11.70
CA GLY A 84 6.58 12.46 12.89
C GLY A 84 6.06 11.04 12.61
N LEU A 85 6.53 10.08 13.41
CA LEU A 85 6.02 8.69 13.39
C LEU A 85 5.52 8.34 14.80
N PRO A 86 4.22 8.46 15.08
CA PRO A 86 3.64 8.23 16.39
C PRO A 86 3.72 6.78 16.87
N LYS A 87 3.58 6.56 18.18
CA LYS A 87 3.71 5.22 18.80
C LYS A 87 2.60 4.25 18.38
N ASP A 88 1.37 4.73 18.22
CA ASP A 88 0.21 3.95 17.76
C ASP A 88 0.46 3.37 16.36
N VAL A 89 0.97 4.18 15.43
CA VAL A 89 1.38 3.73 14.10
C VAL A 89 2.48 2.66 14.19
N LEU A 90 3.49 2.85 15.02
CA LEU A 90 4.55 1.85 15.23
C LEU A 90 4.01 0.56 15.82
N THR A 91 3.06 0.64 16.74
CA THR A 91 2.40 -0.53 17.34
C THR A 91 1.61 -1.29 16.29
N CYS A 92 0.85 -0.59 15.46
CA CYS A 92 0.09 -1.18 14.36
C CYS A 92 1.03 -1.87 13.33
N ILE A 93 2.11 -1.22 12.92
CA ILE A 93 3.13 -1.81 12.03
C ILE A 93 3.73 -3.08 12.66
N SER A 94 4.04 -3.05 13.94
CA SER A 94 4.60 -4.21 14.65
C SER A 94 3.59 -5.37 14.73
N HIS A 95 2.29 -5.05 14.86
CA HIS A 95 1.22 -6.04 14.81
C HIS A 95 1.14 -6.67 13.42
N ILE A 96 1.03 -5.85 12.37
CA ILE A 96 1.01 -6.32 10.97
C ILE A 96 2.21 -7.23 10.70
N ARG A 97 3.42 -6.80 11.06
CA ARG A 97 4.65 -7.60 10.86
C ARG A 97 4.58 -8.98 11.52
N ARG A 98 3.99 -9.08 12.70
CA ARG A 98 3.80 -10.38 13.39
C ARG A 98 2.80 -11.27 12.67
N GLN A 99 1.70 -10.70 12.20
CA GLN A 99 0.66 -11.44 11.48
C GLN A 99 1.17 -11.99 10.13
N LEU A 100 2.07 -11.27 9.45
CA LEU A 100 2.73 -11.76 8.24
C LEU A 100 3.58 -13.02 8.46
N GLY A 101 3.90 -13.36 9.71
CA GLY A 101 4.59 -14.59 10.08
C GLY A 101 3.74 -15.86 9.95
N GLY A 102 2.41 -15.75 9.79
CA GLY A 102 1.49 -16.88 9.73
C GLY A 102 0.28 -16.62 8.83
N VAL A 103 0.51 -16.18 7.59
CA VAL A 103 -0.55 -15.85 6.63
C VAL A 103 -1.23 -17.11 6.15
N GLN A 104 -2.56 -17.20 6.32
CA GLN A 104 -3.39 -18.25 5.75
C GLN A 104 -3.75 -17.87 4.32
N ILE A 105 -3.41 -18.74 3.37
CA ILE A 105 -3.74 -18.57 1.96
C ILE A 105 -4.89 -19.50 1.62
N GLU A 106 -5.92 -18.99 0.96
CA GLU A 106 -7.08 -19.78 0.56
C GLU A 106 -6.66 -20.98 -0.30
N GLY A 107 -7.15 -22.17 0.08
CA GLY A 107 -6.80 -23.43 -0.59
C GLY A 107 -5.47 -24.06 -0.14
N ASN A 108 -4.77 -23.49 0.86
CA ASN A 108 -3.56 -24.05 1.41
C ASN A 108 -3.77 -24.46 2.88
N GLU A 109 -3.46 -25.71 3.25
CA GLU A 109 -3.64 -26.20 4.62
C GLU A 109 -2.63 -25.62 5.62
N HIS A 110 -1.52 -25.06 5.14
CA HIS A 110 -0.45 -24.55 5.98
C HIS A 110 -0.32 -23.03 5.88
N ALA A 111 -0.16 -22.40 7.05
CA ALA A 111 0.17 -20.98 7.12
C ALA A 111 1.53 -20.71 6.45
N ARG A 112 1.60 -19.65 5.69
CA ARG A 112 2.80 -19.22 4.97
C ARG A 112 3.42 -18.00 5.63
N PHE A 113 4.74 -17.95 5.66
CA PHE A 113 5.49 -16.77 6.08
C PHE A 113 5.67 -15.82 4.89
N VAL A 114 5.05 -14.64 4.97
CA VAL A 114 5.26 -13.57 3.98
C VAL A 114 6.44 -12.72 4.41
N TYR A 115 7.56 -12.88 3.71
CA TYR A 115 8.78 -12.16 4.02
C TYR A 115 8.76 -10.74 3.48
N VAL A 116 8.98 -9.76 4.37
CA VAL A 116 9.20 -8.36 4.04
C VAL A 116 10.54 -7.94 4.63
N SER A 117 11.49 -7.56 3.78
CA SER A 117 12.84 -7.21 4.22
C SER A 117 12.86 -5.93 5.07
N ASP A 118 13.84 -5.82 5.98
CA ASP A 118 14.03 -4.59 6.78
C ASP A 118 14.27 -3.36 5.91
N ARG A 119 14.88 -3.55 4.74
CA ARG A 119 15.06 -2.51 3.73
C ARG A 119 13.69 -2.05 3.20
N ARG A 120 12.80 -2.99 2.85
CA ARG A 120 11.44 -2.69 2.38
C ARG A 120 10.65 -1.95 3.46
N TRP A 121 10.72 -2.36 4.72
CA TRP A 121 10.10 -1.64 5.84
C TRP A 121 10.58 -0.19 5.95
N LYS A 122 11.87 0.07 5.78
CA LYS A 122 12.40 1.45 5.76
C LYS A 122 11.82 2.28 4.61
N HIS A 123 11.63 1.69 3.43
CA HIS A 123 11.01 2.38 2.31
C HIS A 123 9.50 2.59 2.53
N ILE A 124 8.80 1.64 3.15
CA ILE A 124 7.41 1.80 3.58
C ILE A 124 7.27 3.00 4.51
N ILE A 125 8.11 3.13 5.54
CA ILE A 125 8.09 4.30 6.44
C ILE A 125 8.26 5.61 5.67
N ARG A 126 9.12 5.65 4.66
CA ARG A 126 9.27 6.86 3.81
C ARG A 126 8.02 7.14 3.00
N LEU A 127 7.36 6.11 2.49
CA LEU A 127 6.08 6.23 1.79
C LEU A 127 4.99 6.80 2.70
N LEU A 128 4.86 6.29 3.93
CA LEU A 128 3.90 6.78 4.93
C LEU A 128 4.12 8.25 5.26
N LYS A 129 5.38 8.64 5.46
CA LYS A 129 5.73 10.05 5.70
C LYS A 129 5.40 10.94 4.50
N ALA A 130 5.65 10.45 3.27
CA ALA A 130 5.28 11.17 2.07
C ALA A 130 3.76 11.32 1.93
N SER A 131 2.98 10.27 2.26
CA SER A 131 1.52 10.34 2.31
C SER A 131 1.04 11.40 3.30
N ALA A 132 1.54 11.39 4.54
CA ALA A 132 1.18 12.38 5.54
C ALA A 132 1.51 13.82 5.08
N PHE A 133 2.69 14.02 4.49
CA PHE A 133 3.12 15.31 3.92
C PHE A 133 2.16 15.79 2.82
N MET A 134 1.80 14.92 1.87
CA MET A 134 0.89 15.28 0.78
C MET A 134 -0.52 15.63 1.28
N HIS A 135 -0.92 15.11 2.43
CA HIS A 135 -2.17 15.47 3.11
C HIS A 135 -2.03 16.65 4.08
N GLY A 136 -0.90 17.37 4.07
CA GLY A 136 -0.67 18.54 4.91
C GLY A 136 -0.54 18.24 6.40
N ARG A 137 -0.15 17.00 6.78
CA ARG A 137 -0.02 16.57 8.18
C ARG A 137 1.44 16.54 8.61
N GLU A 138 1.67 16.86 9.89
CA GLU A 138 3.00 16.85 10.50
C GLU A 138 3.41 15.46 11.05
N ALA A 139 2.45 14.52 11.11
CA ALA A 139 2.68 13.17 11.57
C ALA A 139 1.89 12.15 10.73
N VAL A 140 2.43 10.94 10.64
CA VAL A 140 1.77 9.79 10.03
C VAL A 140 0.54 9.42 10.88
N SER A 141 -0.56 9.09 10.23
CA SER A 141 -1.77 8.55 10.82
C SER A 141 -1.86 7.04 10.56
N VAL A 142 -2.63 6.33 11.40
CA VAL A 142 -2.95 4.91 11.18
C VAL A 142 -3.59 4.69 9.80
N MET A 143 -4.36 5.64 9.31
CA MET A 143 -4.99 5.57 7.98
C MET A 143 -3.99 5.59 6.82
N ASP A 144 -2.79 6.14 7.02
CA ASP A 144 -1.71 6.09 6.01
C ASP A 144 -1.19 4.67 5.77
N LEU A 145 -1.52 3.72 6.67
CA LEU A 145 -1.12 2.32 6.52
C LEU A 145 -1.92 1.58 5.42
N LEU A 146 -3.09 2.08 5.01
CA LEU A 146 -3.88 1.41 3.95
C LEU A 146 -3.10 1.16 2.65
N PRO A 147 -2.37 2.14 2.08
CA PRO A 147 -1.60 1.93 0.85
C PRO A 147 -0.45 0.92 0.96
N ILE A 148 0.01 0.54 2.18
CA ILE A 148 1.11 -0.43 2.31
C ILE A 148 0.72 -1.84 1.87
N TYR A 149 -0.58 -2.11 1.73
CA TYR A 149 -1.06 -3.33 1.08
C TYR A 149 -0.26 -3.67 -0.18
N HIS A 150 -0.05 -2.68 -1.06
CA HIS A 150 0.72 -2.84 -2.28
C HIS A 150 2.22 -3.04 -2.07
N CYS A 151 2.70 -2.93 -0.83
CA CYS A 151 4.12 -3.07 -0.49
C CYS A 151 4.44 -4.39 0.23
N LEU A 152 3.44 -5.17 0.66
CA LEU A 152 3.66 -6.30 1.57
C LEU A 152 3.71 -7.65 0.86
N TRP A 153 2.87 -7.87 -0.14
CA TRP A 153 2.78 -9.15 -0.82
C TRP A 153 3.98 -9.44 -1.74
N ASN A 154 4.30 -10.71 -1.93
CA ASN A 154 5.32 -11.19 -2.87
C ASN A 154 4.68 -11.95 -4.04
N GLU A 155 3.58 -12.64 -3.78
CA GLU A 155 2.80 -13.42 -4.75
C GLU A 155 1.34 -12.96 -4.74
N PRO A 156 0.63 -12.96 -5.89
CA PRO A 156 -0.74 -12.46 -5.99
C PRO A 156 -1.73 -13.17 -5.05
N GLU A 157 -1.49 -14.45 -4.76
CA GLU A 157 -2.33 -15.28 -3.88
C GLU A 157 -2.31 -14.79 -2.41
N GLU A 158 -1.27 -14.05 -2.02
CA GLU A 158 -1.13 -13.49 -0.67
C GLU A 158 -2.01 -12.25 -0.46
N GLN A 159 -2.48 -11.61 -1.56
CA GLN A 159 -3.09 -10.29 -1.52
C GLN A 159 -4.33 -10.22 -0.62
N ASN A 160 -5.26 -11.15 -0.76
CA ASN A 160 -6.50 -11.12 0.02
C ASN A 160 -6.21 -11.28 1.52
N SER A 161 -5.38 -12.24 1.89
CA SER A 161 -5.02 -12.48 3.29
C SER A 161 -4.26 -11.32 3.91
N ILE A 162 -3.40 -10.64 3.14
CA ILE A 162 -2.68 -9.44 3.60
C ILE A 162 -3.65 -8.27 3.77
N LEU A 163 -4.64 -8.13 2.88
CA LEU A 163 -5.68 -7.11 3.01
C LEU A 163 -6.49 -7.32 4.30
N ASP A 164 -6.88 -8.56 4.60
CA ASP A 164 -7.60 -8.91 5.83
C ASP A 164 -6.76 -8.60 7.08
N ILE A 165 -5.47 -8.93 7.08
CA ILE A 165 -4.53 -8.58 8.15
C ILE A 165 -4.48 -7.06 8.36
N LEU A 166 -4.42 -6.29 7.28
CA LEU A 166 -4.40 -4.83 7.35
C LEU A 166 -5.70 -4.29 7.92
N ILE A 167 -6.85 -4.70 7.37
CA ILE A 167 -8.16 -4.25 7.83
C ILE A 167 -8.34 -4.57 9.31
N TYR A 168 -8.05 -5.79 9.73
CA TYR A 168 -8.12 -6.20 11.12
C TYR A 168 -7.18 -5.35 12.00
N SER A 169 -5.93 -5.15 11.59
CA SER A 169 -4.95 -4.40 12.37
C SER A 169 -5.29 -2.90 12.51
N LEU A 170 -6.03 -2.35 11.54
CA LEU A 170 -6.40 -0.93 11.53
C LEU A 170 -7.73 -0.65 12.24
N PHE A 171 -8.66 -1.59 12.21
CA PHE A 171 -10.06 -1.33 12.57
C PHE A 171 -10.61 -2.25 13.67
N ASN A 172 -9.80 -3.18 14.21
CA ASN A 172 -10.26 -4.11 15.26
C ASN A 172 -10.84 -3.38 16.49
N ASP A 173 -10.15 -2.33 16.95
CA ASP A 173 -10.59 -1.56 18.10
C ASP A 173 -11.94 -0.85 17.83
N LEU A 174 -12.13 -0.36 16.60
CA LEU A 174 -13.39 0.26 16.17
C LEU A 174 -14.52 -0.77 16.08
N GLU A 175 -14.24 -1.98 15.65
CA GLU A 175 -15.23 -3.06 15.60
C GLU A 175 -15.71 -3.42 17.01
N GLU A 176 -14.79 -3.55 17.97
CA GLU A 176 -15.13 -3.81 19.37
C GLU A 176 -15.96 -2.68 19.98
N GLU A 177 -15.61 -1.42 19.73
CA GLU A 177 -16.38 -0.25 20.16
C GLU A 177 -17.79 -0.22 19.56
N LEU A 178 -17.91 -0.48 18.25
CA LEU A 178 -19.21 -0.54 17.57
C LEU A 178 -20.09 -1.67 18.10
N LEU A 179 -19.53 -2.83 18.37
CA LEU A 179 -20.26 -3.95 18.99
C LEU A 179 -20.70 -3.63 20.41
N ALA A 180 -19.88 -2.93 21.19
CA ALA A 180 -20.24 -2.48 22.53
C ALA A 180 -21.39 -1.47 22.48
N LEU A 181 -21.33 -0.47 21.59
CA LEU A 181 -22.40 0.52 21.40
C LEU A 181 -23.70 -0.13 20.93
N LYS A 182 -23.62 -1.11 20.01
CA LYS A 182 -24.78 -1.85 19.55
C LYS A 182 -25.46 -2.62 20.69
N ARG A 183 -24.67 -3.27 21.55
CA ARG A 183 -25.23 -3.97 22.75
C ARG A 183 -25.94 -3.01 23.69
N ILE A 184 -25.39 -1.82 23.95
CA ILE A 184 -25.99 -0.79 24.78
C ILE A 184 -27.33 -0.35 24.15
N LEU A 185 -27.33 -0.04 22.87
CA LEU A 185 -28.52 0.36 22.14
C LEU A 185 -29.61 -0.71 22.17
N ASP A 186 -29.25 -1.99 21.99
CA ASP A 186 -30.21 -3.10 22.05
C ASP A 186 -30.83 -3.26 23.45
N ILE A 187 -30.07 -2.97 24.53
CA ILE A 187 -30.59 -2.96 25.92
C ILE A 187 -31.57 -1.81 26.08
N ASP A 188 -31.20 -0.59 25.66
CA ASP A 188 -32.06 0.59 25.81
C ASP A 188 -33.37 0.44 25.02
N LEU A 189 -33.33 -0.10 23.81
CA LEU A 189 -34.51 -0.39 23.01
C LEU A 189 -35.44 -1.42 23.68
N LYS A 190 -34.88 -2.45 24.32
CA LYS A 190 -35.68 -3.42 25.08
C LYS A 190 -36.37 -2.78 26.27
N VAL A 191 -35.70 -1.88 26.97
CA VAL A 191 -36.28 -1.14 28.13
C VAL A 191 -37.42 -0.21 27.66
N LEU A 192 -37.28 0.42 26.51
CA LEU A 192 -38.30 1.31 25.92
C LEU A 192 -39.53 0.55 25.43
N ASN A 193 -39.35 -0.67 24.91
CA ASN A 193 -40.44 -1.49 24.37
C ASN A 193 -41.21 -2.27 25.48
N VAL A 194 -40.78 -2.24 26.72
CA VAL A 194 -41.47 -2.87 27.86
C VAL A 194 -42.42 -1.88 28.56
N LYS A 195 -42.56 -0.64 28.07
CA LYS A 195 -43.55 0.33 28.51
C LYS A 195 -44.69 0.40 27.50
#